data_c6e5cdf8ac9f8fac7e46dcaf32e0016e
#
_entry.id   c6e5cdf8ac9f8fac7e46dcaf32e0016e
#
_cell.length_a   1.000
_cell.length_b   1.000
_cell.length_c   1.000
_cell.angle_alpha   90.00
_cell.angle_beta   90.00
_cell.angle_gamma   90.00
#
_symmetry.space_group_name_H-M   'P 1'
#
loop_
_entity.id
_entity.type
_entity.pdbx_description
1 polymer ?
#
loop_
_entity_poly.entity_id
_entity_poly.type
_entity_poly.pdbx_seq_one_letter_code
_entity_poly.pdbx_strand_id
1 'polypeptide(L)'
;MSLGKYKLALKDYEGVFKARPNDKDAKLKYTECKKIVQQIAFQKAISVEETKKSMAETIDIESMSVDDKYDGPRLEDGKVTLSFMKDLMEAYKGQKSLHRRYAFKMLLDVLSYFSSSPSMVECNFDTGKKFTVCGDIHGQFYDLMNIFELNGLPSEENPYLFNGDFVDRYILAVK
;
A
#
# COMPACT_ATOMS: atom_id res chain seq x y z
N MET A 1 26.07 -30.70 -0.67
CA MET A 1 25.53 -29.58 -1.45
C MET A 1 25.32 -29.88 -2.92
N SER A 2 26.01 -30.86 -3.50
CA SER A 2 25.97 -31.22 -4.92
C SER A 2 24.60 -31.68 -5.50
N LEU A 3 23.63 -32.04 -4.66
CA LEU A 3 22.28 -32.50 -5.05
C LEU A 3 21.20 -31.40 -5.03
N GLY A 4 21.53 -30.14 -4.81
CA GLY A 4 20.56 -29.04 -4.77
C GLY A 4 19.58 -29.03 -3.59
N LYS A 5 19.70 -29.94 -2.65
CA LYS A 5 18.79 -30.08 -1.48
C LYS A 5 19.20 -29.20 -0.30
N TYR A 6 19.39 -27.92 -0.55
CA TYR A 6 19.95 -26.95 0.43
C TYR A 6 19.15 -26.83 1.73
N LYS A 7 17.82 -26.92 1.71
CA LYS A 7 17.00 -26.85 2.94
C LYS A 7 17.23 -28.04 3.87
N LEU A 8 17.43 -29.23 3.33
CA LEU A 8 17.73 -30.43 4.12
C LEU A 8 19.16 -30.33 4.66
N ALA A 9 20.13 -29.98 3.80
CA ALA A 9 21.51 -29.79 4.19
C ALA A 9 21.67 -28.72 5.30
N LEU A 10 20.88 -27.65 5.27
CA LEU A 10 20.89 -26.63 6.31
C LEU A 10 20.53 -27.21 7.69
N LYS A 11 19.50 -28.07 7.74
CA LYS A 11 19.10 -28.76 8.96
C LYS A 11 20.21 -29.66 9.51
N ASP A 12 20.86 -30.40 8.63
CA ASP A 12 21.97 -31.29 9.03
C ASP A 12 23.17 -30.49 9.54
N TYR A 13 23.57 -29.41 8.86
CA TYR A 13 24.64 -28.51 9.32
C TYR A 13 24.27 -27.80 10.63
N GLU A 14 23.03 -27.43 10.86
CA GLU A 14 22.57 -26.85 12.12
C GLU A 14 22.73 -27.87 13.27
N GLY A 15 22.40 -29.14 13.04
CA GLY A 15 22.59 -30.21 14.01
C GLY A 15 24.07 -30.41 14.37
N VAL A 16 24.95 -30.44 13.36
CA VAL A 16 26.40 -30.58 13.58
C VAL A 16 26.97 -29.35 14.31
N PHE A 17 26.54 -28.13 13.94
CA PHE A 17 26.98 -26.91 14.59
C PHE A 17 26.55 -26.82 16.06
N LYS A 18 25.32 -27.28 16.39
CA LYS A 18 24.86 -27.37 17.78
C LYS A 18 25.64 -28.41 18.62
N ALA A 19 25.98 -29.55 18.00
CA ALA A 19 26.74 -30.59 18.68
C ALA A 19 28.23 -30.25 18.84
N ARG A 20 28.82 -29.48 17.93
CA ARG A 20 30.24 -29.09 17.90
C ARG A 20 30.40 -27.59 17.61
N PRO A 21 30.09 -26.69 18.57
CA PRO A 21 30.07 -25.24 18.33
C PRO A 21 31.44 -24.63 18.00
N ASN A 22 32.52 -25.31 18.35
CA ASN A 22 33.90 -24.87 18.07
C ASN A 22 34.48 -25.38 16.73
N ASP A 23 33.71 -26.16 15.97
CA ASP A 23 34.10 -26.65 14.67
C ASP A 23 33.95 -25.54 13.62
N LYS A 24 35.09 -25.01 13.18
CA LYS A 24 35.14 -23.90 12.21
C LYS A 24 34.60 -24.29 10.83
N ASP A 25 34.80 -25.54 10.37
CA ASP A 25 34.31 -26.02 9.09
C ASP A 25 32.78 -26.18 9.11
N ALA A 26 32.23 -26.75 10.18
CA ALA A 26 30.79 -26.86 10.35
C ALA A 26 30.09 -25.49 10.39
N LYS A 27 30.68 -24.51 11.08
CA LYS A 27 30.19 -23.13 11.13
C LYS A 27 30.22 -22.46 9.75
N LEU A 28 31.30 -22.62 9.01
CA LEU A 28 31.44 -22.06 7.67
C LEU A 28 30.37 -22.63 6.73
N LYS A 29 30.27 -23.97 6.66
CA LYS A 29 29.29 -24.67 5.80
C LYS A 29 27.84 -24.36 6.16
N TYR A 30 27.53 -24.23 7.45
CA TYR A 30 26.22 -23.78 7.92
C TYR A 30 25.89 -22.37 7.40
N THR A 31 26.84 -21.44 7.53
CA THR A 31 26.65 -20.04 7.11
C THR A 31 26.49 -19.93 5.59
N GLU A 32 27.28 -20.64 4.81
CA GLU A 32 27.20 -20.68 3.35
C GLU A 32 25.85 -21.25 2.90
N CYS A 33 25.45 -22.40 3.46
CA CYS A 33 24.20 -23.05 3.14
C CYS A 33 22.98 -22.16 3.50
N LYS A 34 23.04 -21.45 4.63
CA LYS A 34 22.02 -20.49 5.05
C LYS A 34 21.87 -19.35 4.06
N LYS A 35 22.98 -18.76 3.58
CA LYS A 35 22.95 -17.71 2.55
C LYS A 35 22.30 -18.20 1.26
N ILE A 36 22.64 -19.40 0.80
CA ILE A 36 22.07 -19.99 -0.42
C ILE A 36 20.55 -20.20 -0.25
N VAL A 37 20.09 -20.74 0.89
CA VAL A 37 18.66 -20.93 1.16
C VAL A 37 17.90 -19.62 1.19
N GLN A 38 18.49 -18.56 1.80
CA GLN A 38 17.90 -17.22 1.82
C GLN A 38 17.83 -16.63 0.40
N GLN A 39 18.89 -16.78 -0.39
CA GLN A 39 18.92 -16.28 -1.76
C GLN A 39 17.88 -16.98 -2.66
N ILE A 40 17.73 -18.31 -2.53
CA ILE A 40 16.70 -19.07 -3.25
C ILE A 40 15.30 -18.63 -2.81
N ALA A 41 15.08 -18.41 -1.52
CA ALA A 41 13.79 -17.93 -1.00
C ALA A 41 13.45 -16.53 -1.53
N PHE A 42 14.43 -15.64 -1.57
CA PHE A 42 14.31 -14.30 -2.13
C PHE A 42 13.99 -14.33 -3.63
N GLN A 43 14.77 -15.08 -4.42
CA GLN A 43 14.50 -15.24 -5.85
C GLN A 43 13.12 -15.84 -6.12
N LYS A 44 12.69 -16.82 -5.31
CA LYS A 44 11.36 -17.39 -5.43
C LYS A 44 10.26 -16.39 -5.08
N ALA A 45 10.46 -15.53 -4.10
CA ALA A 45 9.51 -14.48 -3.75
C ALA A 45 9.32 -13.48 -4.90
N ILE A 46 10.41 -13.06 -5.53
CA ILE A 46 10.36 -12.15 -6.69
C ILE A 46 9.72 -12.83 -7.91
N SER A 47 10.08 -14.08 -8.22
CA SER A 47 9.56 -14.78 -9.40
C SER A 47 8.06 -15.16 -9.31
N VAL A 48 7.47 -15.17 -8.11
CA VAL A 48 6.03 -15.44 -7.91
C VAL A 48 5.18 -14.23 -8.26
N GLU A 49 5.76 -13.01 -8.28
CA GLU A 49 5.02 -11.80 -8.64
C GLU A 49 4.69 -11.71 -10.14
N GLU A 50 5.47 -12.35 -11.03
CA GLU A 50 5.25 -12.27 -12.48
C GLU A 50 4.05 -13.09 -13.00
N THR A 51 3.48 -13.99 -12.22
CA THR A 51 2.42 -14.91 -12.70
C THR A 51 1.06 -14.78 -12.04
N LYS A 52 0.91 -13.95 -11.01
CA LYS A 52 -0.38 -13.67 -10.40
C LYS A 52 -1.01 -12.46 -11.06
N LYS A 53 -2.21 -12.64 -11.64
CA LYS A 53 -3.07 -11.51 -12.00
C LYS A 53 -3.13 -10.55 -10.83
N SER A 54 -2.94 -9.27 -11.11
CA SER A 54 -3.08 -8.22 -10.10
C SER A 54 -4.45 -8.36 -9.43
N MET A 55 -4.53 -8.10 -8.12
CA MET A 55 -5.83 -8.02 -7.44
C MET A 55 -6.77 -7.05 -8.17
N ALA A 56 -6.22 -5.97 -8.73
CA ALA A 56 -6.97 -5.00 -9.53
C ALA A 56 -7.64 -5.61 -10.77
N GLU A 57 -7.00 -6.60 -11.42
CA GLU A 57 -7.56 -7.30 -12.60
C GLU A 57 -8.67 -8.31 -12.24
N THR A 58 -8.78 -8.68 -10.97
CA THR A 58 -9.79 -9.64 -10.48
C THR A 58 -11.02 -8.97 -9.90
N ILE A 59 -11.01 -7.65 -9.69
CA ILE A 59 -12.12 -6.91 -9.11
C ILE A 59 -13.14 -6.59 -10.22
N ASP A 60 -14.31 -7.21 -10.11
CA ASP A 60 -15.46 -6.89 -10.97
C ASP A 60 -16.38 -5.88 -10.27
N ILE A 61 -16.17 -4.58 -10.55
CA ILE A 61 -16.95 -3.49 -9.99
C ILE A 61 -18.41 -3.53 -10.49
N GLU A 62 -18.63 -3.93 -11.73
CA GLU A 62 -19.95 -3.90 -12.34
C GLU A 62 -20.91 -4.91 -11.70
N SER A 63 -20.39 -6.02 -11.19
CA SER A 63 -21.18 -7.00 -10.44
C SER A 63 -21.63 -6.51 -9.05
N MET A 64 -21.05 -5.42 -8.55
CA MET A 64 -21.36 -4.88 -7.23
C MET A 64 -22.57 -3.94 -7.29
N SER A 65 -23.74 -4.41 -6.88
CA SER A 65 -24.92 -3.56 -6.72
C SER A 65 -24.83 -2.71 -5.45
N VAL A 66 -25.33 -1.49 -5.54
CA VAL A 66 -25.47 -0.58 -4.37
C VAL A 66 -26.91 -0.65 -3.91
N ASP A 67 -27.11 -1.00 -2.63
CA ASP A 67 -28.43 -1.10 -2.01
C ASP A 67 -29.12 0.29 -2.00
N ASP A 68 -30.44 0.31 -2.18
CA ASP A 68 -31.25 1.52 -2.10
C ASP A 68 -31.21 2.16 -0.70
N LYS A 69 -30.98 1.35 0.33
CA LYS A 69 -30.82 1.79 1.72
C LYS A 69 -29.47 2.44 2.01
N TYR A 70 -28.52 2.41 1.05
CA TYR A 70 -27.26 3.08 1.24
C TYR A 70 -27.45 4.61 1.32
N ASP A 71 -27.07 5.19 2.43
CA ASP A 71 -27.27 6.60 2.79
C ASP A 71 -25.99 7.46 2.65
N GLY A 72 -24.93 6.90 2.10
CA GLY A 72 -23.68 7.60 1.81
C GLY A 72 -23.67 8.29 0.44
N PRO A 73 -22.59 9.02 0.12
CA PRO A 73 -22.44 9.69 -1.17
C PRO A 73 -22.37 8.69 -2.32
N ARG A 74 -22.98 9.05 -3.47
CA ARG A 74 -23.02 8.24 -4.69
C ARG A 74 -22.23 8.93 -5.78
N LEU A 75 -21.49 8.14 -6.58
CA LEU A 75 -20.81 8.66 -7.77
C LEU A 75 -21.84 8.96 -8.85
N GLU A 76 -21.81 10.16 -9.41
CA GLU A 76 -22.56 10.54 -10.59
C GLU A 76 -21.78 10.12 -11.84
N ASP A 77 -22.43 9.42 -12.75
CA ASP A 77 -21.82 8.88 -13.98
C ASP A 77 -20.51 8.09 -13.76
N GLY A 78 -20.35 7.49 -12.57
CA GLY A 78 -19.16 6.74 -12.20
C GLY A 78 -17.87 7.57 -12.07
N LYS A 79 -17.97 8.89 -12.01
CA LYS A 79 -16.83 9.80 -11.93
C LYS A 79 -16.62 10.34 -10.52
N VAL A 80 -15.37 10.39 -10.10
CA VAL A 80 -14.97 11.06 -8.85
C VAL A 80 -14.84 12.56 -9.13
N THR A 81 -15.71 13.35 -8.50
CA THR A 81 -15.73 14.82 -8.63
C THR A 81 -15.33 15.47 -7.33
N LEU A 82 -14.96 16.77 -7.38
CA LEU A 82 -14.66 17.54 -6.18
C LEU A 82 -15.88 17.63 -5.23
N SER A 83 -17.10 17.71 -5.77
CA SER A 83 -18.34 17.69 -4.98
C SER A 83 -18.47 16.37 -4.24
N PHE A 84 -18.34 15.24 -4.95
CA PHE A 84 -18.36 13.91 -4.33
C PHE A 84 -17.34 13.78 -3.21
N MET A 85 -16.10 14.27 -3.40
CA MET A 85 -15.08 14.21 -2.35
C MET A 85 -15.43 15.03 -1.11
N LYS A 86 -16.04 16.21 -1.29
CA LYS A 86 -16.54 17.02 -0.16
C LYS A 86 -17.68 16.31 0.58
N ASP A 87 -18.64 15.75 -0.14
CA ASP A 87 -19.74 14.99 0.44
C ASP A 87 -19.24 13.75 1.18
N LEU A 88 -18.20 13.08 0.65
CA LEU A 88 -17.55 11.95 1.30
C LEU A 88 -16.87 12.37 2.61
N MET A 89 -16.18 13.51 2.63
CA MET A 89 -15.56 14.03 3.86
C MET A 89 -16.61 14.30 4.93
N GLU A 90 -17.74 14.91 4.57
CA GLU A 90 -18.84 15.15 5.51
C GLU A 90 -19.51 13.84 5.96
N ALA A 91 -19.70 12.88 5.07
CA ALA A 91 -20.19 11.55 5.42
C ALA A 91 -19.26 10.85 6.44
N TYR A 92 -17.95 10.91 6.24
CA TYR A 92 -16.98 10.33 7.18
C TYR A 92 -16.92 11.09 8.52
N LYS A 93 -17.08 12.40 8.55
CA LYS A 93 -17.28 13.15 9.81
C LYS A 93 -18.50 12.65 10.58
N GLY A 94 -19.57 12.30 9.86
CA GLY A 94 -20.77 11.67 10.41
C GLY A 94 -20.64 10.15 10.64
N GLN A 95 -19.43 9.58 10.56
CA GLN A 95 -19.12 8.14 10.73
C GLN A 95 -19.91 7.22 9.79
N LYS A 96 -20.33 7.72 8.62
CA LYS A 96 -20.93 6.92 7.56
C LYS A 96 -19.84 6.17 6.78
N SER A 97 -20.20 5.01 6.25
CA SER A 97 -19.28 4.19 5.46
C SER A 97 -19.44 4.45 3.97
N LEU A 98 -18.34 4.44 3.22
CA LEU A 98 -18.39 4.43 1.77
C LEU A 98 -18.72 3.03 1.26
N HIS A 99 -19.62 2.93 0.27
CA HIS A 99 -19.91 1.63 -0.35
C HIS A 99 -18.66 1.09 -1.08
N ARG A 100 -18.36 -0.20 -0.90
CA ARG A 100 -17.17 -0.85 -1.46
C ARG A 100 -17.02 -0.69 -2.97
N ARG A 101 -18.14 -0.63 -3.74
CA ARG A 101 -18.13 -0.38 -5.18
C ARG A 101 -17.41 0.94 -5.50
N TYR A 102 -17.74 1.99 -4.78
CA TYR A 102 -17.14 3.31 -4.97
C TYR A 102 -15.69 3.37 -4.48
N ALA A 103 -15.39 2.70 -3.36
CA ALA A 103 -14.02 2.58 -2.89
C ALA A 103 -13.11 1.88 -3.91
N PHE A 104 -13.53 0.75 -4.46
CA PHE A 104 -12.77 0.05 -5.51
C PHE A 104 -12.65 0.89 -6.77
N LYS A 105 -13.72 1.57 -7.19
CA LYS A 105 -13.65 2.47 -8.37
C LYS A 105 -12.59 3.55 -8.18
N MET A 106 -12.59 4.24 -7.03
CA MET A 106 -11.59 5.27 -6.71
C MET A 106 -10.16 4.69 -6.69
N LEU A 107 -9.95 3.53 -6.08
CA LEU A 107 -8.65 2.89 -6.00
C LEU A 107 -8.13 2.47 -7.38
N LEU A 108 -8.98 1.93 -8.25
CA LEU A 108 -8.58 1.54 -9.60
C LEU A 108 -8.31 2.75 -10.49
N ASP A 109 -9.06 3.84 -10.34
CA ASP A 109 -8.81 5.09 -11.07
C ASP A 109 -7.46 5.70 -10.65
N VAL A 110 -7.16 5.73 -9.34
CA VAL A 110 -5.88 6.21 -8.82
C VAL A 110 -4.73 5.29 -9.24
N LEU A 111 -4.93 3.96 -9.22
CA LEU A 111 -3.93 3.01 -9.72
C LEU A 111 -3.60 3.27 -11.19
N SER A 112 -4.61 3.46 -12.03
CA SER A 112 -4.43 3.78 -13.45
C SER A 112 -3.67 5.09 -13.65
N TYR A 113 -4.03 6.12 -12.88
CA TYR A 113 -3.37 7.42 -12.92
C TYR A 113 -1.89 7.32 -12.54
N PHE A 114 -1.57 6.72 -11.39
CA PHE A 114 -0.18 6.59 -10.94
C PHE A 114 0.65 5.65 -11.83
N SER A 115 0.04 4.60 -12.37
CA SER A 115 0.74 3.70 -13.30
C SER A 115 1.12 4.38 -14.62
N SER A 116 0.38 5.40 -15.04
CA SER A 116 0.67 6.20 -16.24
C SER A 116 1.62 7.38 -15.95
N SER A 117 1.83 7.72 -14.68
CA SER A 117 2.68 8.82 -14.27
C SER A 117 4.16 8.42 -14.23
N PRO A 118 5.10 9.34 -14.50
CA PRO A 118 6.53 9.06 -14.37
C PRO A 118 6.91 8.82 -12.90
N SER A 119 7.96 8.01 -12.67
CA SER A 119 8.47 7.72 -11.32
C SER A 119 9.01 8.95 -10.59
N MET A 120 9.45 9.94 -11.33
CA MET A 120 9.90 11.24 -10.81
C MET A 120 9.06 12.33 -11.44
N VAL A 121 8.41 13.13 -10.60
CA VAL A 121 7.62 14.30 -11.02
C VAL A 121 8.31 15.56 -10.52
N GLU A 122 8.64 16.45 -11.44
CA GLU A 122 9.17 17.77 -11.11
C GLU A 122 8.01 18.76 -10.95
N CYS A 123 7.93 19.36 -9.77
CA CYS A 123 6.95 20.38 -9.48
C CYS A 123 7.61 21.75 -9.42
N ASN A 124 7.23 22.66 -10.31
CA ASN A 124 7.70 24.02 -10.29
C ASN A 124 6.71 24.90 -9.52
N PHE A 125 7.20 25.57 -8.49
CA PHE A 125 6.42 26.48 -7.67
C PHE A 125 6.91 27.90 -7.82
N ASP A 126 6.00 28.85 -7.96
CA ASP A 126 6.34 30.27 -7.91
C ASP A 126 6.83 30.65 -6.51
N THR A 127 7.82 31.51 -6.46
CA THR A 127 8.37 32.01 -5.20
C THR A 127 7.26 32.70 -4.38
N GLY A 128 7.03 32.21 -3.16
CA GLY A 128 6.00 32.74 -2.26
C GLY A 128 4.68 31.96 -2.22
N LYS A 129 4.47 30.94 -3.07
CA LYS A 129 3.34 30.02 -2.93
C LYS A 129 3.56 29.05 -1.76
N LYS A 130 2.47 28.76 -1.05
CA LYS A 130 2.47 27.78 0.03
C LYS A 130 2.46 26.38 -0.56
N PHE A 131 3.28 25.50 0.00
CA PHE A 131 3.31 24.07 -0.32
C PHE A 131 3.26 23.28 1.00
N THR A 132 2.31 22.40 1.14
CA THR A 132 2.12 21.62 2.38
C THR A 132 2.66 20.21 2.19
N VAL A 133 3.59 19.79 3.05
CA VAL A 133 4.11 18.42 3.09
C VAL A 133 3.55 17.75 4.33
N CYS A 134 2.86 16.63 4.12
CA CYS A 134 2.30 15.78 5.18
C CYS A 134 3.13 14.50 5.30
N GLY A 135 3.42 14.09 6.52
CA GLY A 135 3.96 12.76 6.84
C GLY A 135 2.87 11.69 6.81
N ASP A 136 3.11 10.64 7.57
CA ASP A 136 2.24 9.47 7.72
C ASP A 136 0.86 9.87 8.27
N ILE A 137 -0.20 9.35 7.68
CA ILE A 137 -1.60 9.63 8.10
C ILE A 137 -2.17 8.47 8.91
N HIS A 138 -1.83 7.22 8.58
CA HIS A 138 -2.25 6.01 9.29
C HIS A 138 -3.76 5.90 9.56
N GLY A 139 -4.61 6.41 8.65
CA GLY A 139 -6.06 6.37 8.80
C GLY A 139 -6.63 7.31 9.86
N GLN A 140 -5.84 8.25 10.37
CA GLN A 140 -6.29 9.26 11.34
C GLN A 140 -7.08 10.36 10.61
N PHE A 141 -8.32 10.05 10.25
CA PHE A 141 -9.16 10.91 9.43
C PHE A 141 -9.37 12.30 10.03
N TYR A 142 -9.63 12.39 11.34
CA TYR A 142 -9.88 13.67 11.99
C TYR A 142 -8.63 14.55 12.07
N ASP A 143 -7.44 13.96 12.17
CA ASP A 143 -6.18 14.70 12.12
C ASP A 143 -5.94 15.25 10.71
N LEU A 144 -6.27 14.46 9.66
CA LEU A 144 -6.24 14.95 8.28
C LEU A 144 -7.22 16.11 8.07
N MET A 145 -8.43 16.03 8.64
CA MET A 145 -9.41 17.14 8.58
C MET A 145 -8.88 18.40 9.28
N ASN A 146 -8.21 18.24 10.41
CA ASN A 146 -7.57 19.35 11.12
C ASN A 146 -6.44 19.98 10.29
N ILE A 147 -5.64 19.17 9.58
CA ILE A 147 -4.62 19.68 8.64
C ILE A 147 -5.28 20.53 7.55
N PHE A 148 -6.39 20.08 6.98
CA PHE A 148 -7.12 20.83 5.96
C PHE A 148 -7.79 22.10 6.51
N GLU A 149 -8.24 22.08 7.74
CA GLU A 149 -8.77 23.29 8.41
C GLU A 149 -7.69 24.35 8.63
N LEU A 150 -6.51 23.94 9.07
CA LEU A 150 -5.39 24.85 9.33
C LEU A 150 -4.75 25.39 8.04
N ASN A 151 -4.70 24.58 6.99
CA ASN A 151 -3.92 24.89 5.78
C ASN A 151 -4.77 25.16 4.54
N GLY A 152 -6.08 24.91 4.59
CA GLY A 152 -6.98 24.91 3.45
C GLY A 152 -6.96 23.56 2.71
N LEU A 153 -8.00 23.30 1.91
CA LEU A 153 -8.09 22.09 1.09
C LEU A 153 -7.03 22.09 -0.02
N PRO A 154 -6.58 20.90 -0.47
CA PRO A 154 -5.73 20.75 -1.63
C PRO A 154 -6.35 21.37 -2.88
N SER A 155 -5.58 22.11 -3.65
CA SER A 155 -5.95 22.71 -4.93
C SER A 155 -4.69 23.04 -5.74
N GLU A 156 -4.86 23.51 -6.97
CA GLU A 156 -3.74 24.01 -7.78
C GLU A 156 -3.02 25.19 -7.12
N GLU A 157 -3.75 26.02 -6.37
CA GLU A 157 -3.20 27.16 -5.63
C GLU A 157 -2.64 26.78 -4.25
N ASN A 158 -3.02 25.64 -3.73
CA ASN A 158 -2.61 25.11 -2.43
C ASN A 158 -2.20 23.63 -2.54
N PRO A 159 -1.07 23.33 -3.20
CA PRO A 159 -0.62 21.98 -3.43
C PRO A 159 -0.17 21.28 -2.15
N TYR A 160 -0.41 19.97 -2.10
CA TYR A 160 -0.03 19.09 -1.02
C TYR A 160 0.84 17.95 -1.54
N LEU A 161 1.80 17.53 -0.73
CA LEU A 161 2.54 16.30 -0.89
C LEU A 161 2.29 15.43 0.34
N PHE A 162 1.83 14.20 0.12
CA PHE A 162 1.73 13.18 1.15
C PHE A 162 2.87 12.18 0.99
N ASN A 163 3.65 11.97 2.05
CA ASN A 163 4.81 11.09 2.01
C ASN A 163 4.43 9.58 2.04
N GLY A 164 3.15 9.27 2.01
CA GLY A 164 2.61 7.91 2.03
C GLY A 164 2.07 7.49 3.38
N ASP A 165 2.01 6.19 3.60
CA ASP A 165 1.49 5.54 4.82
C ASP A 165 0.10 6.06 5.25
N PHE A 166 -0.85 6.00 4.30
CA PHE A 166 -2.23 6.49 4.51
C PHE A 166 -3.05 5.59 5.41
N VAL A 167 -2.76 4.30 5.38
CA VAL A 167 -3.46 3.24 6.14
C VAL A 167 -2.45 2.57 7.07
N ASP A 168 -2.79 1.48 7.71
CA ASP A 168 -1.96 0.80 8.68
C ASP A 168 -2.15 1.33 10.12
N ARG A 169 -1.85 0.48 11.11
CA ARG A 169 -1.93 0.70 12.56
C ARG A 169 -3.32 1.00 13.14
N TYR A 170 -4.27 1.50 12.36
CA TYR A 170 -5.61 1.82 12.86
C TYR A 170 -6.69 0.92 12.27
N ILE A 171 -7.45 0.26 13.15
CA ILE A 171 -8.58 -0.61 12.76
C ILE A 171 -9.70 0.19 12.05
N LEU A 172 -9.74 1.51 12.23
CA LEU A 172 -10.72 2.41 11.62
C LEU A 172 -10.30 2.95 10.24
N ALA A 173 -9.08 2.66 9.78
CA ALA A 173 -8.58 3.15 8.49
C ALA A 173 -9.34 2.57 7.28
N VAL A 174 -10.08 1.47 7.48
CA VAL A 174 -10.79 0.73 6.42
C VAL A 174 -12.18 0.30 6.92
N LYS A 175 -13.01 1.24 7.33
CA LYS A 175 -14.44 0.98 7.53
C LYS A 175 -15.24 1.45 6.35
#